data_9238e05505a8530b47c502e18b450b53
#
_entry.id   9238e05505a8530b47c502e18b450b53
#
_cell.length_a   1.000
_cell.length_b   1.000
_cell.length_c   1.000
_cell.angle_alpha   90.00
_cell.angle_beta   90.00
_cell.angle_gamma   90.00
#
_symmetry.space_group_name_H-M   'P 1'
#
loop_
_entity.id
_entity.type
_entity.pdbx_description
1 polymer ?
#
loop_
_entity_poly.entity_id
_entity_poly.type
_entity_poly.pdbx_seq_one_letter_code
_entity_poly.pdbx_strand_id
1 'polypeptide(L)'
;MYCHIKIEVLYSLFIFSIIFEASFFLVNAFGLEYDNTVEIKNITEDVCLKYDNITRTIIICGGSVNIPSISSYFNNDLLSMIGPNEWLLKSNIMILENAALIIDGSYAKTLKIDSDYSNNLPYSIISRGNLKIDNTKILGWNSTSNSPPLVISPETIRPYILTFWNSAGTTNITNSYLANLGYKGYVGTEGISYLSGKGSLIVNNTIVGNYLGVQLLNNVSNILIESNRISNSYNEGIKLDTKTNNIEILNNTINDTTLHAIVCLRECNNIDIKDNILQNNIGIAILIDKNGNNVTMENNRIESNTMGIMISESKDNIISNNMIDKNGNGIFIKKGNENSIIQNTISNSNNYGINIYSNSSWNRISNNNIKNSINSGINIAEYGTQNNKFIGNIIEGGLNIGLKLDRIINNIFDSNIVDKNDKQDYYIKASSGNVVRDSLFNNTSILFVDKNSNLKVINTDNSLLSGNNVTNMVNTINNTVEIKPIQNITRLTSLDMQVFPNSSYVNISSINKDFSKNNHYKKWNTIFPETIQTKFVIGGLVSGNQYILKTNKTILDLQSVGKDNNITFNYTNDELIYQFELEATKTPMFITLLILSMLIIASVVTFFLLRRRRRIKENNLKNR
;
A
#
# COMPACT_ATOMS: atom_id res chain seq x y z
N MET A 1 14.57 21.57 14.94
CA MET A 1 15.42 20.57 15.60
C MET A 1 15.83 19.41 14.68
N TYR A 2 15.12 19.14 13.61
CA TYR A 2 15.47 18.05 12.64
C TYR A 2 16.53 18.42 11.58
N CYS A 3 16.87 19.68 11.42
CA CYS A 3 17.83 20.13 10.39
C CYS A 3 19.29 20.13 10.86
N HIS A 4 19.54 20.27 12.15
CA HIS A 4 20.91 20.27 12.71
C HIS A 4 21.52 18.86 12.81
N ILE A 5 20.71 17.84 13.07
CA ILE A 5 21.20 16.45 13.19
C ILE A 5 21.68 15.89 11.83
N LYS A 6 21.10 16.36 10.70
CA LYS A 6 21.52 15.91 9.36
C LYS A 6 22.89 16.43 8.92
N ILE A 7 23.29 17.57 9.40
CA ILE A 7 24.58 18.20 9.01
C ILE A 7 25.72 17.56 9.80
N GLU A 8 25.53 17.26 11.07
CA GLU A 8 26.57 16.62 11.89
C GLU A 8 26.86 15.17 11.48
N VAL A 9 25.83 14.40 11.07
CA VAL A 9 26.03 13.03 10.57
C VAL A 9 26.70 13.02 9.21
N LEU A 10 26.41 13.97 8.32
CA LEU A 10 27.11 14.09 7.04
C LEU A 10 28.55 14.59 7.22
N TYR A 11 28.79 15.50 8.16
CA TYR A 11 30.14 15.99 8.47
C TYR A 11 31.00 14.92 9.13
N SER A 12 30.44 14.13 10.05
CA SER A 12 31.16 13.02 10.68
C SER A 12 31.47 11.89 9.70
N LEU A 13 30.56 11.57 8.77
CA LEU A 13 30.79 10.60 7.69
C LEU A 13 31.87 11.08 6.68
N PHE A 14 31.88 12.37 6.37
CA PHE A 14 32.86 12.97 5.47
C PHE A 14 34.25 13.08 6.11
N ILE A 15 34.33 13.48 7.39
CA ILE A 15 35.59 13.58 8.14
C ILE A 15 36.16 12.17 8.43
N PHE A 16 35.33 11.18 8.71
CA PHE A 16 35.82 9.81 8.94
C PHE A 16 36.30 9.14 7.66
N SER A 17 35.62 9.36 6.53
CA SER A 17 36.13 8.97 5.20
C SER A 17 37.48 9.60 4.91
N ILE A 18 37.63 10.91 5.18
CA ILE A 18 38.89 11.62 4.98
C ILE A 18 39.99 11.19 5.97
N ILE A 19 39.65 10.93 7.24
CA ILE A 19 40.64 10.47 8.24
C ILE A 19 41.05 9.03 7.98
N PHE A 20 40.14 8.17 7.57
CA PHE A 20 40.47 6.78 7.23
C PHE A 20 41.20 6.67 5.90
N GLU A 21 40.80 7.42 4.87
CA GLU A 21 41.58 7.55 3.64
C GLU A 21 42.91 8.28 3.88
N ALA A 22 42.94 9.32 4.71
CA ALA A 22 44.17 10.03 5.03
C ALA A 22 45.14 9.17 5.85
N SER A 23 44.70 8.36 6.80
CA SER A 23 45.57 7.42 7.49
C SER A 23 46.06 6.30 6.57
N PHE A 24 45.28 5.84 5.63
CA PHE A 24 45.66 4.85 4.64
C PHE A 24 46.48 5.43 3.47
N PHE A 25 46.19 6.70 3.07
CA PHE A 25 46.99 7.46 2.09
C PHE A 25 48.31 7.93 2.67
N LEU A 26 48.35 8.32 3.93
CA LEU A 26 49.60 8.67 4.63
C LEU A 26 50.57 7.49 4.72
N VAL A 27 50.07 6.27 4.93
CA VAL A 27 50.90 5.06 4.89
C VAL A 27 51.43 4.74 3.48
N ASN A 28 50.69 5.05 2.42
CA ASN A 28 51.10 4.79 1.04
C ASN A 28 51.80 5.97 0.33
N ALA A 29 51.50 7.23 0.70
CA ALA A 29 52.01 8.41 0.00
C ALA A 29 53.34 8.96 0.55
N PHE A 30 53.73 8.62 1.79
CA PHE A 30 54.95 9.15 2.39
C PHE A 30 56.10 8.17 2.43
N GLY A 31 56.00 6.96 1.84
CA GLY A 31 57.12 6.04 1.80
C GLY A 31 57.85 5.87 3.14
N LEU A 32 57.12 6.06 4.24
CA LEU A 32 57.65 5.78 5.56
C LEU A 32 57.75 4.27 5.69
N GLU A 33 58.94 3.73 5.46
CA GLU A 33 59.37 2.44 5.95
C GLU A 33 59.23 2.47 7.48
N TYR A 34 57.99 2.15 7.97
CA TYR A 34 57.82 1.80 9.37
C TYR A 34 58.35 0.39 9.55
N ASP A 35 59.53 0.28 10.14
CA ASP A 35 60.30 -0.91 10.47
C ASP A 35 59.62 -1.75 11.59
N ASN A 36 58.30 -1.91 11.54
CA ASN A 36 57.52 -2.74 12.44
C ASN A 36 56.68 -3.81 11.72
N THR A 37 56.96 -4.08 10.45
CA THR A 37 56.35 -5.18 9.74
C THR A 37 57.14 -6.47 10.00
N VAL A 38 56.55 -7.37 10.79
CA VAL A 38 57.07 -8.71 10.97
C VAL A 38 56.97 -9.47 9.65
N GLU A 39 58.12 -9.94 9.18
CA GLU A 39 58.40 -10.93 8.14
C GLU A 39 57.37 -11.19 7.04
N ILE A 40 57.69 -10.79 5.83
CA ILE A 40 57.14 -11.35 4.60
C ILE A 40 57.65 -12.80 4.47
N LYS A 41 56.86 -13.81 4.76
CA LYS A 41 57.14 -15.18 4.35
C LYS A 41 56.45 -15.42 3.01
N ASN A 42 57.20 -15.46 1.93
CA ASN A 42 56.75 -16.01 0.66
C ASN A 42 56.69 -17.54 0.81
N ILE A 43 55.50 -18.10 0.72
CA ILE A 43 55.20 -19.49 0.99
C ILE A 43 55.30 -20.32 -0.27
N THR A 44 54.84 -19.76 -1.33
CA THR A 44 55.04 -20.15 -2.73
C THR A 44 55.20 -18.83 -3.50
N GLU A 45 55.66 -18.89 -4.74
CA GLU A 45 55.84 -17.65 -5.55
C GLU A 45 54.60 -16.76 -5.64
N ASP A 46 53.40 -17.28 -5.27
CA ASP A 46 52.12 -16.61 -5.46
C ASP A 46 51.40 -16.15 -4.17
N VAL A 47 51.78 -16.59 -2.96
CA VAL A 47 51.06 -16.28 -1.71
C VAL A 47 51.79 -15.24 -0.87
N CYS A 48 51.10 -14.15 -0.52
CA CYS A 48 51.58 -13.07 0.34
C CYS A 48 50.72 -12.93 1.59
N LEU A 49 51.36 -13.10 2.76
CA LEU A 49 50.74 -12.87 4.09
C LEU A 49 51.62 -11.91 4.89
N LYS A 50 50.96 -10.90 5.55
CA LYS A 50 51.59 -9.95 6.44
C LYS A 50 50.78 -9.82 7.72
N TYR A 51 51.40 -9.34 8.79
CA TYR A 51 50.71 -8.99 10.03
C TYR A 51 51.04 -7.57 10.45
N ASP A 52 49.99 -6.78 10.70
CA ASP A 52 50.10 -5.47 11.32
C ASP A 52 49.79 -5.58 12.82
N ASN A 53 50.82 -5.41 13.63
CA ASN A 53 50.72 -5.52 15.07
C ASN A 53 49.95 -4.36 15.73
N ILE A 54 49.92 -3.18 15.09
CA ILE A 54 49.20 -2.00 15.60
C ILE A 54 47.70 -2.20 15.52
N THR A 55 47.23 -2.63 14.37
CA THR A 55 45.78 -2.85 14.14
C THR A 55 45.36 -4.29 14.45
N ARG A 56 46.30 -5.17 14.84
CA ARG A 56 46.07 -6.61 15.00
C ARG A 56 45.41 -7.23 13.77
N THR A 57 45.98 -6.96 12.58
CA THR A 57 45.35 -7.36 11.32
C THR A 57 46.27 -8.31 10.55
N ILE A 58 45.75 -9.49 10.22
CA ILE A 58 46.32 -10.40 9.25
C ILE A 58 45.95 -9.89 7.87
N ILE A 59 46.94 -9.57 7.03
CA ILE A 59 46.75 -9.02 5.69
C ILE A 59 47.10 -10.12 4.67
N ILE A 60 46.13 -10.49 3.85
CA ILE A 60 46.29 -11.36 2.69
C ILE A 60 46.52 -10.47 1.48
N CYS A 61 47.76 -10.34 1.04
CA CYS A 61 48.19 -9.40 0.01
C CYS A 61 48.30 -10.01 -1.39
N GLY A 62 48.25 -11.33 -1.54
CA GLY A 62 48.24 -12.04 -2.83
C GLY A 62 47.98 -13.52 -2.67
N GLY A 63 47.56 -14.13 -3.76
CA GLY A 63 47.27 -15.58 -3.82
C GLY A 63 45.97 -15.98 -3.13
N SER A 64 45.75 -17.28 -2.99
CA SER A 64 44.57 -17.86 -2.36
C SER A 64 44.96 -18.64 -1.11
N VAL A 65 44.35 -18.34 0.02
CA VAL A 65 44.64 -18.97 1.31
C VAL A 65 43.39 -19.49 2.00
N ASN A 66 43.58 -20.41 2.93
CA ASN A 66 42.53 -20.93 3.79
C ASN A 66 42.90 -20.77 5.28
N ILE A 67 41.96 -21.04 6.18
CA ILE A 67 42.13 -20.88 7.64
C ILE A 67 43.32 -21.69 8.18
N PRO A 68 43.49 -23.01 7.88
CA PRO A 68 44.68 -23.77 8.29
C PRO A 68 46.01 -23.18 7.79
N SER A 69 46.05 -22.71 6.54
CA SER A 69 47.26 -22.10 5.99
C SER A 69 47.65 -20.84 6.76
N ILE A 70 46.67 -19.94 7.04
CA ILE A 70 46.92 -18.73 7.83
C ILE A 70 47.46 -19.11 9.21
N SER A 71 46.84 -20.07 9.90
CA SER A 71 47.26 -20.48 11.25
C SER A 71 48.67 -21.10 11.29
N SER A 72 49.14 -21.70 10.21
CA SER A 72 50.50 -22.26 10.13
C SER A 72 51.61 -21.19 10.10
N TYR A 73 51.28 -19.96 9.77
CA TYR A 73 52.22 -18.81 9.66
C TYR A 73 52.24 -17.88 10.85
N PHE A 74 51.14 -17.78 11.57
CA PHE A 74 50.98 -16.85 12.69
C PHE A 74 50.85 -17.61 14.01
N ASN A 75 51.20 -16.95 15.09
CA ASN A 75 51.06 -17.50 16.44
C ASN A 75 49.62 -17.87 16.76
N ASN A 76 49.44 -18.89 17.58
CA ASN A 76 48.12 -19.33 18.07
C ASN A 76 47.34 -18.24 18.78
N ASP A 77 47.95 -17.09 19.14
CA ASP A 77 47.29 -15.96 19.76
C ASP A 77 46.36 -15.17 18.79
N LEU A 78 46.58 -15.29 17.47
CA LEU A 78 45.79 -14.58 16.46
C LEU A 78 44.70 -15.46 15.84
N LEU A 79 45.06 -16.73 15.56
CA LEU A 79 44.17 -17.72 14.98
C LEU A 79 44.57 -19.10 15.46
N SER A 80 43.76 -19.72 16.28
CA SER A 80 44.03 -21.01 16.90
C SER A 80 42.97 -22.05 16.59
N MET A 81 43.40 -23.29 16.41
CA MET A 81 42.48 -24.43 16.38
C MET A 81 42.14 -24.84 17.82
N ILE A 82 40.88 -24.75 18.19
CA ILE A 82 40.38 -25.03 19.55
C ILE A 82 39.64 -26.35 19.66
N GLY A 83 39.44 -27.03 18.54
CA GLY A 83 38.82 -28.35 18.43
C GLY A 83 38.91 -28.89 17.00
N PRO A 84 38.44 -30.08 16.71
CA PRO A 84 38.47 -30.65 15.36
C PRO A 84 37.75 -29.78 14.34
N ASN A 85 38.48 -29.13 13.44
CA ASN A 85 37.98 -28.17 12.46
C ASN A 85 37.23 -26.98 13.09
N GLU A 86 37.52 -26.66 14.35
CA GLU A 86 36.96 -25.52 15.09
C GLU A 86 38.08 -24.52 15.38
N TRP A 87 37.87 -23.28 14.97
CA TRP A 87 38.87 -22.23 14.99
C TRP A 87 38.39 -21.02 15.79
N LEU A 88 39.33 -20.35 16.46
CA LEU A 88 39.11 -19.08 17.17
C LEU A 88 40.01 -18.00 16.57
N LEU A 89 39.41 -16.98 15.98
CA LEU A 89 40.06 -15.81 15.42
C LEU A 89 40.06 -14.68 16.44
N LYS A 90 41.23 -14.17 16.83
CA LYS A 90 41.47 -13.05 17.74
C LYS A 90 42.23 -11.89 17.08
N SER A 91 41.97 -11.68 15.80
CA SER A 91 42.56 -10.60 14.99
C SER A 91 41.59 -10.20 13.89
N ASN A 92 41.85 -9.09 13.23
CA ASN A 92 41.21 -8.82 11.95
C ASN A 92 41.86 -9.65 10.84
N ILE A 93 41.09 -9.92 9.78
CA ILE A 93 41.60 -10.40 8.50
C ILE A 93 41.24 -9.37 7.44
N MET A 94 42.26 -8.89 6.69
CA MET A 94 42.08 -8.04 5.53
C MET A 94 42.53 -8.72 4.27
N ILE A 95 41.66 -8.83 3.27
CA ILE A 95 41.91 -9.44 1.96
C ILE A 95 42.10 -8.31 0.96
N LEU A 96 43.29 -8.17 0.39
CA LEU A 96 43.55 -7.15 -0.63
C LEU A 96 43.06 -7.58 -2.02
N GLU A 97 43.05 -6.66 -2.98
CA GLU A 97 42.38 -6.80 -4.28
C GLU A 97 42.77 -8.05 -5.09
N ASN A 98 44.02 -8.47 -5.04
CA ASN A 98 44.52 -9.62 -5.80
C ASN A 98 44.61 -10.91 -4.95
N ALA A 99 43.95 -10.92 -3.81
CA ALA A 99 44.00 -12.03 -2.87
C ALA A 99 42.64 -12.70 -2.72
N ALA A 100 42.66 -13.92 -2.22
CA ALA A 100 41.46 -14.68 -1.89
C ALA A 100 41.58 -15.36 -0.51
N LEU A 101 40.49 -15.32 0.26
CA LEU A 101 40.31 -16.15 1.46
C LEU A 101 39.19 -17.16 1.20
N ILE A 102 39.48 -18.43 1.44
CA ILE A 102 38.50 -19.50 1.39
C ILE A 102 38.28 -20.04 2.80
N ILE A 103 37.06 -20.02 3.27
CA ILE A 103 36.60 -20.60 4.53
C ILE A 103 35.60 -21.69 4.18
N ASP A 104 36.03 -22.95 4.29
CA ASP A 104 35.26 -24.11 3.88
C ASP A 104 35.12 -25.13 5.02
N GLY A 105 33.91 -25.68 5.17
CA GLY A 105 33.56 -26.59 6.25
C GLY A 105 34.36 -27.89 6.30
N SER A 106 35.05 -28.26 5.23
CA SER A 106 35.90 -29.46 5.21
C SER A 106 37.08 -29.34 6.17
N TYR A 107 37.58 -28.13 6.42
CA TYR A 107 38.70 -27.84 7.33
C TYR A 107 38.43 -26.74 8.35
N ALA A 108 37.38 -25.96 8.17
CA ALA A 108 36.91 -24.93 9.11
C ALA A 108 35.41 -25.07 9.33
N LYS A 109 35.00 -26.17 9.98
CA LYS A 109 33.59 -26.45 10.26
C LYS A 109 32.95 -25.33 11.12
N THR A 110 33.74 -24.73 12.00
CA THR A 110 33.33 -23.60 12.82
C THR A 110 34.46 -22.59 12.92
N LEU A 111 34.20 -21.34 12.60
CA LEU A 111 35.07 -20.20 12.88
C LEU A 111 34.37 -19.28 13.87
N LYS A 112 34.89 -19.25 15.09
CA LYS A 112 34.50 -18.28 16.13
C LYS A 112 35.33 -17.02 15.95
N ILE A 113 34.71 -15.89 15.81
CA ILE A 113 35.38 -14.58 15.71
C ILE A 113 35.17 -13.87 17.04
N ASP A 114 36.26 -13.63 17.75
CA ASP A 114 36.22 -12.98 19.05
C ASP A 114 36.02 -11.44 18.93
N SER A 115 35.79 -10.80 20.04
CA SER A 115 35.85 -9.35 20.19
C SER A 115 36.63 -9.01 21.42
N ASP A 116 37.48 -8.01 21.34
CA ASP A 116 38.20 -7.50 22.50
C ASP A 116 37.28 -6.62 23.33
N TYR A 117 36.49 -7.26 24.18
CA TYR A 117 35.53 -6.58 25.04
C TYR A 117 36.21 -5.66 26.08
N SER A 118 37.45 -5.90 26.43
CA SER A 118 38.20 -5.07 27.38
C SER A 118 38.59 -3.73 26.77
N ASN A 119 38.90 -3.70 25.48
CA ASN A 119 39.27 -2.50 24.75
C ASN A 119 38.13 -1.99 23.84
N ASN A 120 36.96 -2.62 23.93
CA ASN A 120 35.79 -2.27 23.10
C ASN A 120 36.07 -2.31 21.58
N LEU A 121 36.82 -3.31 21.12
CA LEU A 121 37.23 -3.48 19.73
C LEU A 121 36.65 -4.77 19.13
N PRO A 122 35.92 -4.69 18.00
CA PRO A 122 35.49 -5.86 17.27
C PRO A 122 36.62 -6.39 16.37
N TYR A 123 36.73 -7.70 16.25
CA TYR A 123 37.48 -8.28 15.13
C TYR A 123 36.56 -8.49 13.93
N SER A 124 37.12 -8.53 12.73
CA SER A 124 36.34 -8.53 11.50
C SER A 124 37.05 -9.24 10.35
N ILE A 125 36.29 -9.65 9.36
CA ILE A 125 36.79 -10.07 8.05
C ILE A 125 36.43 -8.98 7.05
N ILE A 126 37.45 -8.30 6.51
CA ILE A 126 37.30 -7.19 5.57
C ILE A 126 37.87 -7.62 4.20
N SER A 127 37.07 -7.56 3.16
CA SER A 127 37.48 -7.99 1.83
C SER A 127 37.48 -6.84 0.81
N ARG A 128 38.62 -6.68 0.11
CA ARG A 128 38.71 -5.97 -1.17
C ARG A 128 38.94 -6.94 -2.33
N GLY A 129 39.38 -8.17 -2.02
CA GLY A 129 39.59 -9.28 -2.96
C GLY A 129 38.43 -10.27 -2.92
N ASN A 130 38.72 -11.54 -3.11
CA ASN A 130 37.72 -12.59 -3.09
C ASN A 130 37.58 -13.22 -1.69
N LEU A 131 36.37 -13.28 -1.19
CA LEU A 131 36.03 -14.02 0.01
C LEU A 131 35.00 -15.10 -0.33
N LYS A 132 35.35 -16.34 -0.07
CA LYS A 132 34.44 -17.48 -0.17
C LYS A 132 34.21 -18.07 1.22
N ILE A 133 32.97 -18.15 1.66
CA ILE A 133 32.51 -18.82 2.88
C ILE A 133 31.52 -19.90 2.45
N ASP A 134 31.85 -21.17 2.68
CA ASP A 134 31.01 -22.27 2.23
C ASP A 134 30.92 -23.40 3.25
N ASN A 135 29.68 -23.86 3.49
CA ASN A 135 29.41 -25.02 4.36
C ASN A 135 30.03 -24.91 5.77
N THR A 136 30.06 -23.72 6.36
CA THR A 136 30.73 -23.46 7.64
C THR A 136 29.83 -22.70 8.62
N LYS A 137 30.22 -22.68 9.91
CA LYS A 137 29.59 -21.83 10.93
C LYS A 137 30.49 -20.65 11.26
N ILE A 138 30.02 -19.46 11.09
CA ILE A 138 30.68 -18.22 11.51
C ILE A 138 29.93 -17.65 12.72
N LEU A 139 30.60 -17.55 13.85
CA LEU A 139 29.97 -17.18 15.11
C LEU A 139 30.67 -15.97 15.74
N GLY A 140 29.90 -14.94 16.07
CA GLY A 140 30.37 -13.94 17.02
C GLY A 140 30.59 -14.61 18.39
N TRP A 141 31.75 -14.38 19.01
CA TRP A 141 32.18 -15.08 20.21
C TRP A 141 32.76 -14.14 21.25
N ASN A 142 32.65 -14.52 22.50
CA ASN A 142 33.38 -13.93 23.61
C ASN A 142 34.27 -15.02 24.23
N SER A 143 35.57 -14.95 23.97
CA SER A 143 36.50 -15.93 24.46
C SER A 143 36.69 -15.92 25.98
N THR A 144 36.43 -14.79 26.65
CA THR A 144 36.50 -14.65 28.12
C THR A 144 35.39 -15.45 28.80
N SER A 145 34.16 -15.35 28.31
CA SER A 145 33.04 -16.15 28.85
C SER A 145 32.87 -17.52 28.16
N ASN A 146 33.66 -17.78 27.14
CA ASN A 146 33.56 -18.97 26.27
C ASN A 146 32.12 -19.23 25.78
N SER A 147 31.43 -18.17 25.34
CA SER A 147 30.04 -18.22 24.89
C SER A 147 29.78 -17.16 23.79
N PRO A 148 28.67 -17.25 23.08
CA PRO A 148 28.21 -16.12 22.26
C PRO A 148 28.14 -14.83 23.11
N PRO A 149 28.33 -13.64 22.52
CA PRO A 149 28.26 -12.39 23.24
C PRO A 149 26.87 -12.19 23.86
N LEU A 150 26.83 -11.78 25.12
CA LEU A 150 25.61 -11.35 25.75
C LEU A 150 25.22 -9.99 25.15
N VAL A 151 24.18 -9.93 24.34
CA VAL A 151 23.72 -8.71 23.71
C VAL A 151 22.81 -7.95 24.68
N ILE A 152 23.37 -6.90 25.30
CA ILE A 152 22.65 -6.04 26.25
C ILE A 152 21.98 -4.88 25.51
N SER A 153 22.58 -4.39 24.44
CA SER A 153 22.09 -3.29 23.63
C SER A 153 22.51 -3.42 22.18
N PRO A 154 21.90 -2.65 21.25
CA PRO A 154 22.33 -2.59 19.85
C PRO A 154 23.80 -2.20 19.66
N GLU A 155 24.36 -1.45 20.59
CA GLU A 155 25.74 -0.98 20.61
C GLU A 155 26.72 -2.04 21.15
N THR A 156 26.23 -3.18 21.67
CA THR A 156 27.10 -4.28 22.11
C THR A 156 28.01 -4.74 20.98
N ILE A 157 29.30 -4.58 21.15
CA ILE A 157 30.32 -4.87 20.12
C ILE A 157 30.31 -6.33 19.74
N ARG A 158 30.27 -6.58 18.46
CA ARG A 158 30.28 -7.92 17.86
C ARG A 158 31.08 -7.93 16.56
N PRO A 159 31.67 -9.04 16.19
CA PRO A 159 32.40 -9.18 14.93
C PRO A 159 31.49 -8.92 13.72
N TYR A 160 32.10 -8.59 12.58
CA TYR A 160 31.36 -8.37 11.34
C TYR A 160 32.15 -8.83 10.11
N ILE A 161 31.44 -8.98 8.99
CA ILE A 161 32.00 -9.30 7.68
C ILE A 161 31.71 -8.13 6.76
N LEU A 162 32.74 -7.56 6.14
CA LEU A 162 32.63 -6.37 5.32
C LEU A 162 33.29 -6.56 3.96
N THR A 163 32.52 -6.42 2.89
CA THR A 163 33.06 -6.16 1.55
C THR A 163 33.28 -4.67 1.39
N PHE A 164 34.51 -4.24 1.30
CA PHE A 164 34.92 -2.84 1.41
C PHE A 164 34.68 -2.06 0.11
N TRP A 165 34.82 -0.73 0.19
CA TRP A 165 34.70 0.18 -0.94
C TRP A 165 35.64 -0.20 -2.09
N ASN A 166 35.15 -0.08 -3.33
CA ASN A 166 35.90 -0.37 -4.54
C ASN A 166 36.51 -1.79 -4.58
N SER A 167 35.92 -2.75 -3.89
CA SER A 167 36.33 -4.14 -4.02
C SER A 167 36.23 -4.61 -5.47
N ALA A 168 37.31 -5.12 -6.03
CA ALA A 168 37.34 -5.74 -7.34
C ALA A 168 36.87 -7.21 -7.29
N GLY A 169 36.91 -7.84 -6.11
CA GLY A 169 36.52 -9.23 -5.90
C GLY A 169 35.07 -9.39 -5.46
N THR A 170 34.67 -10.64 -5.33
CA THR A 170 33.36 -11.06 -4.85
C THR A 170 33.43 -11.59 -3.43
N THR A 171 32.34 -11.39 -2.68
CA THR A 171 32.12 -12.05 -1.39
C THR A 171 30.96 -13.02 -1.53
N ASN A 172 31.26 -14.32 -1.57
CA ASN A 172 30.28 -15.37 -1.74
C ASN A 172 30.12 -16.16 -0.43
N ILE A 173 28.90 -16.15 0.09
CA ILE A 173 28.53 -16.85 1.34
C ILE A 173 27.44 -17.86 0.99
N THR A 174 27.79 -19.15 1.11
CA THR A 174 26.89 -20.22 0.70
C THR A 174 26.82 -21.34 1.75
N ASN A 175 25.64 -21.99 1.84
CA ASN A 175 25.42 -23.18 2.66
C ASN A 175 25.88 -23.07 4.13
N SER A 176 25.87 -21.86 4.69
CA SER A 176 26.57 -21.56 5.94
C SER A 176 25.61 -21.08 7.04
N TYR A 177 26.07 -21.19 8.27
CA TYR A 177 25.37 -20.66 9.45
C TYR A 177 26.15 -19.48 10.02
N LEU A 178 25.54 -18.29 10.06
CA LEU A 178 26.17 -17.08 10.55
C LEU A 178 25.35 -16.51 11.72
N ALA A 179 25.98 -16.29 12.86
CA ALA A 179 25.24 -15.83 14.03
C ALA A 179 25.99 -14.82 14.89
N ASN A 180 25.21 -13.92 15.51
CA ASN A 180 25.68 -12.93 16.49
C ASN A 180 26.73 -11.96 15.91
N LEU A 181 26.56 -11.54 14.67
CA LEU A 181 27.43 -10.61 13.97
C LEU A 181 26.86 -9.20 13.97
N GLY A 182 27.75 -8.22 13.97
CA GLY A 182 27.43 -6.80 13.80
C GLY A 182 26.85 -6.11 15.02
N TYR A 183 26.99 -4.79 15.03
CA TYR A 183 26.51 -3.90 16.08
C TYR A 183 26.20 -2.53 15.50
N LYS A 184 25.46 -1.71 16.23
CA LYS A 184 25.19 -0.33 15.86
C LYS A 184 26.44 0.52 16.04
N GLY A 185 27.22 0.61 15.01
CA GLY A 185 28.48 1.33 14.96
C GLY A 185 28.59 2.21 13.74
N TYR A 186 29.70 2.08 13.03
CA TYR A 186 29.94 2.78 11.78
C TYR A 186 29.36 2.04 10.59
N VAL A 187 29.31 2.70 9.44
CA VAL A 187 28.86 2.11 8.19
C VAL A 187 29.68 0.85 7.87
N GLY A 188 29.03 -0.25 7.67
CA GLY A 188 29.66 -1.54 7.37
C GLY A 188 29.93 -2.45 8.58
N THR A 189 29.74 -1.99 9.83
CA THR A 189 29.92 -2.81 11.03
C THR A 189 28.64 -3.56 11.44
N GLU A 190 27.56 -3.42 10.68
CA GLU A 190 26.22 -3.81 11.09
C GLU A 190 25.87 -5.29 10.87
N GLY A 191 26.83 -6.13 10.50
CA GLY A 191 26.62 -7.58 10.29
C GLY A 191 27.36 -8.13 9.10
N ILE A 192 26.64 -8.54 8.06
CA ILE A 192 27.19 -8.94 6.76
C ILE A 192 26.94 -7.75 5.81
N SER A 193 27.98 -6.98 5.54
CA SER A 193 27.86 -5.70 4.85
C SER A 193 28.64 -5.66 3.53
N TYR A 194 28.00 -5.15 2.51
CA TYR A 194 28.57 -4.94 1.18
C TYR A 194 28.56 -3.43 0.87
N LEU A 195 29.71 -2.82 0.79
CA LEU A 195 29.90 -1.47 0.26
C LEU A 195 30.37 -1.49 -1.21
N SER A 196 30.54 -2.68 -1.78
CA SER A 196 30.96 -3.00 -3.13
C SER A 196 30.71 -4.50 -3.37
N GLY A 197 31.36 -5.13 -4.34
CA GLY A 197 31.30 -6.60 -4.54
C GLY A 197 30.27 -7.02 -5.58
N LYS A 198 30.30 -6.40 -6.74
CA LYS A 198 29.46 -6.74 -7.90
C LYS A 198 29.57 -8.24 -8.23
N GLY A 199 28.43 -8.91 -8.36
CA GLY A 199 28.37 -10.34 -8.70
C GLY A 199 28.52 -11.28 -7.50
N SER A 200 28.42 -10.78 -6.28
CA SER A 200 28.46 -11.62 -5.07
C SER A 200 27.17 -12.41 -4.85
N LEU A 201 27.30 -13.51 -4.09
CA LEU A 201 26.23 -14.46 -3.80
C LEU A 201 26.04 -14.64 -2.30
N ILE A 202 24.80 -14.63 -1.83
CA ILE A 202 24.40 -14.98 -0.47
C ILE A 202 23.30 -16.03 -0.60
N VAL A 203 23.66 -17.32 -0.57
CA VAL A 203 22.74 -18.39 -0.98
C VAL A 203 22.70 -19.53 0.02
N ASN A 204 21.50 -19.97 0.37
CA ASN A 204 21.25 -21.13 1.22
C ASN A 204 21.91 -21.02 2.62
N ASN A 205 21.84 -19.85 3.24
CA ASN A 205 22.41 -19.62 4.56
C ASN A 205 21.34 -19.54 5.66
N THR A 206 21.77 -19.80 6.89
CA THR A 206 21.02 -19.49 8.10
C THR A 206 21.73 -18.34 8.82
N ILE A 207 21.06 -17.19 8.96
CA ILE A 207 21.59 -15.96 9.55
C ILE A 207 20.74 -15.61 10.77
N VAL A 208 21.33 -15.63 11.98
CA VAL A 208 20.56 -15.54 13.22
C VAL A 208 21.16 -14.55 14.21
N GLY A 209 20.32 -13.69 14.79
CA GLY A 209 20.71 -12.82 15.89
C GLY A 209 21.78 -11.78 15.55
N ASN A 210 21.97 -11.47 14.28
CA ASN A 210 22.83 -10.38 13.84
C ASN A 210 22.22 -9.01 14.22
N TYR A 211 23.02 -7.96 14.27
CA TYR A 211 22.45 -6.61 14.38
C TYR A 211 21.60 -6.33 13.13
N LEU A 212 22.13 -6.54 11.95
CA LEU A 212 21.44 -6.53 10.66
C LEU A 212 21.79 -7.83 9.91
N GLY A 213 20.80 -8.44 9.27
CA GLY A 213 21.03 -9.71 8.56
C GLY A 213 22.02 -9.54 7.41
N VAL A 214 21.64 -8.80 6.37
CA VAL A 214 22.46 -8.47 5.18
C VAL A 214 22.28 -7.01 4.83
N GLN A 215 23.36 -6.30 4.58
CA GLN A 215 23.36 -4.88 4.20
C GLN A 215 24.08 -4.66 2.86
N LEU A 216 23.44 -3.93 1.94
CA LEU A 216 24.00 -3.50 0.66
C LEU A 216 23.95 -1.99 0.59
N LEU A 217 25.08 -1.32 0.40
CA LEU A 217 25.21 0.14 0.45
C LEU A 217 26.00 0.71 -0.72
N ASN A 218 25.64 1.92 -1.16
CA ASN A 218 26.50 2.76 -2.04
C ASN A 218 26.87 2.14 -3.39
N ASN A 219 25.94 2.09 -4.31
CA ASN A 219 26.11 1.56 -5.68
C ASN A 219 26.39 0.05 -5.77
N VAL A 220 26.12 -0.72 -4.74
CA VAL A 220 26.21 -2.17 -4.84
C VAL A 220 25.24 -2.68 -5.90
N SER A 221 25.70 -3.59 -6.75
CA SER A 221 24.89 -4.10 -7.87
C SER A 221 25.16 -5.56 -8.20
N ASN A 222 24.17 -6.18 -8.87
CA ASN A 222 24.22 -7.56 -9.35
C ASN A 222 24.56 -8.56 -8.22
N ILE A 223 23.79 -8.50 -7.13
CA ILE A 223 23.90 -9.43 -6.00
C ILE A 223 22.66 -10.30 -5.96
N LEU A 224 22.88 -11.59 -5.75
CA LEU A 224 21.85 -12.58 -5.50
C LEU A 224 21.79 -12.92 -4.00
N ILE A 225 20.62 -12.75 -3.40
CA ILE A 225 20.30 -13.18 -2.02
C ILE A 225 19.16 -14.20 -2.13
N GLU A 226 19.50 -15.48 -2.04
CA GLU A 226 18.56 -16.54 -2.35
C GLU A 226 18.51 -17.65 -1.30
N SER A 227 17.31 -18.14 -1.02
CA SER A 227 17.10 -19.35 -0.19
C SER A 227 17.71 -19.24 1.22
N ASN A 228 17.82 -18.02 1.77
CA ASN A 228 18.34 -17.80 3.11
C ASN A 228 17.21 -17.82 4.15
N ARG A 229 17.54 -18.28 5.35
CA ARG A 229 16.75 -18.12 6.56
C ARG A 229 17.38 -17.05 7.44
N ILE A 230 16.76 -15.87 7.52
CA ILE A 230 17.23 -14.73 8.33
C ILE A 230 16.25 -14.52 9.49
N SER A 231 16.75 -14.56 10.72
CA SER A 231 15.88 -14.44 11.88
C SER A 231 16.51 -13.72 13.06
N ASN A 232 15.64 -13.12 13.89
CA ASN A 232 16.03 -12.45 15.13
C ASN A 232 17.09 -11.36 14.92
N SER A 233 17.03 -10.63 13.78
CA SER A 233 17.89 -9.46 13.57
C SER A 233 17.46 -8.32 14.49
N TYR A 234 18.41 -7.62 15.11
CA TYR A 234 18.15 -6.47 15.98
C TYR A 234 17.70 -5.22 15.23
N ASN A 235 17.82 -5.23 13.94
CA ASN A 235 17.37 -4.18 13.05
C ASN A 235 16.68 -4.83 11.85
N GLU A 236 17.06 -4.51 10.62
CA GLU A 236 16.47 -5.10 9.42
C GLU A 236 16.99 -6.52 9.12
N GLY A 237 16.17 -7.31 8.40
CA GLY A 237 16.63 -8.57 7.81
C GLY A 237 17.56 -8.33 6.64
N ILE A 238 17.10 -7.62 5.60
CA ILE A 238 17.88 -7.21 4.43
C ILE A 238 17.69 -5.70 4.23
N LYS A 239 18.79 -4.97 4.15
CA LYS A 239 18.81 -3.53 3.91
C LYS A 239 19.55 -3.19 2.63
N LEU A 240 18.86 -2.53 1.73
CA LEU A 240 19.40 -1.90 0.54
C LEU A 240 19.38 -0.39 0.75
N ASP A 241 20.46 0.30 0.45
CA ASP A 241 20.53 1.76 0.62
C ASP A 241 21.42 2.40 -0.43
N THR A 242 21.10 3.61 -0.82
CA THR A 242 21.84 4.51 -1.69
C THR A 242 22.33 3.89 -3.01
N LYS A 243 21.47 3.96 -4.02
CA LYS A 243 21.78 3.58 -5.42
C LYS A 243 22.13 2.10 -5.62
N THR A 244 21.62 1.21 -4.77
CA THR A 244 21.70 -0.23 -5.04
C THR A 244 20.89 -0.56 -6.29
N ASN A 245 21.39 -1.44 -7.12
CA ASN A 245 20.80 -1.72 -8.43
C ASN A 245 20.99 -3.18 -8.87
N ASN A 246 20.03 -3.73 -9.59
CA ASN A 246 20.04 -5.11 -10.07
C ASN A 246 20.29 -6.12 -8.93
N ILE A 247 19.45 -6.11 -7.94
CA ILE A 247 19.50 -7.04 -6.80
C ILE A 247 18.34 -8.02 -6.90
N GLU A 248 18.62 -9.28 -6.71
CA GLU A 248 17.64 -10.35 -6.64
C GLU A 248 17.54 -10.87 -5.21
N ILE A 249 16.34 -10.83 -4.62
CA ILE A 249 16.01 -11.33 -3.28
C ILE A 249 14.93 -12.40 -3.44
N LEU A 250 15.36 -13.66 -3.50
CA LEU A 250 14.51 -14.76 -3.96
C LEU A 250 14.40 -15.87 -2.91
N ASN A 251 13.21 -16.42 -2.71
CA ASN A 251 12.98 -17.60 -1.87
C ASN A 251 13.52 -17.49 -0.42
N ASN A 252 13.68 -16.30 0.14
CA ASN A 252 14.16 -16.14 1.51
C ASN A 252 13.03 -16.26 2.52
N THR A 253 13.34 -16.75 3.71
CA THR A 253 12.47 -16.67 4.89
C THR A 253 13.07 -15.67 5.86
N ILE A 254 12.33 -14.58 6.15
CA ILE A 254 12.77 -13.51 7.07
C ILE A 254 11.73 -13.36 8.16
N ASN A 255 12.11 -13.60 9.39
CA ASN A 255 11.19 -13.57 10.51
C ASN A 255 11.79 -13.01 11.80
N ASP A 256 10.91 -12.50 12.66
CA ASP A 256 11.23 -12.04 14.01
C ASP A 256 12.32 -10.95 14.04
N THR A 257 12.36 -10.06 13.04
CA THR A 257 13.22 -8.88 13.05
C THR A 257 12.58 -7.78 13.90
N THR A 258 13.40 -6.97 14.58
CA THR A 258 12.85 -5.88 15.41
C THR A 258 12.50 -4.63 14.61
N LEU A 259 12.80 -4.58 13.33
CA LEU A 259 12.40 -3.50 12.44
C LEU A 259 11.83 -4.07 11.13
N HIS A 260 12.41 -3.80 9.98
CA HIS A 260 11.87 -4.22 8.68
C HIS A 260 12.45 -5.56 8.22
N ALA A 261 11.64 -6.38 7.52
CA ALA A 261 12.21 -7.59 6.93
C ALA A 261 13.10 -7.25 5.73
N ILE A 262 12.59 -6.50 4.76
CA ILE A 262 13.34 -6.00 3.59
C ILE A 262 13.10 -4.51 3.46
N VAL A 263 14.17 -3.73 3.34
CA VAL A 263 14.07 -2.29 3.13
C VAL A 263 14.97 -1.80 2.01
N CYS A 264 14.43 -0.91 1.21
CA CYS A 264 15.12 -0.13 0.20
C CYS A 264 14.93 1.35 0.53
N LEU A 265 15.98 2.06 0.94
CA LEU A 265 15.85 3.39 1.54
C LEU A 265 16.05 4.56 0.58
N ARG A 266 16.92 4.46 -0.41
CA ARG A 266 17.27 5.59 -1.28
C ARG A 266 17.75 5.12 -2.64
N GLU A 267 17.04 5.52 -3.69
CA GLU A 267 17.46 5.31 -5.08
C GLU A 267 17.81 3.85 -5.42
N CYS A 268 17.10 2.88 -4.78
CA CYS A 268 17.25 1.48 -5.19
C CYS A 268 16.45 1.25 -6.47
N ASN A 269 17.06 0.67 -7.47
CA ASN A 269 16.41 0.47 -8.77
C ASN A 269 16.64 -0.95 -9.30
N ASN A 270 15.69 -1.44 -10.09
CA ASN A 270 15.76 -2.77 -10.70
C ASN A 270 15.98 -3.88 -9.64
N ILE A 271 15.09 -3.95 -8.68
CA ILE A 271 15.15 -4.93 -7.59
C ILE A 271 14.03 -5.95 -7.77
N ASP A 272 14.36 -7.22 -7.73
CA ASP A 272 13.41 -8.31 -7.69
C ASP A 272 13.30 -8.89 -6.28
N ILE A 273 12.09 -8.83 -5.70
CA ILE A 273 11.76 -9.41 -4.39
C ILE A 273 10.66 -10.45 -4.62
N LYS A 274 11.06 -11.71 -4.80
CA LYS A 274 10.12 -12.75 -5.24
C LYS A 274 10.16 -14.00 -4.37
N ASP A 275 9.00 -14.61 -4.21
CA ASP A 275 8.83 -15.92 -3.55
C ASP A 275 9.33 -15.95 -2.09
N ASN A 276 9.42 -14.79 -1.40
CA ASN A 276 9.88 -14.72 -0.02
C ASN A 276 8.75 -14.95 0.99
N ILE A 277 9.11 -15.45 2.16
CA ILE A 277 8.24 -15.58 3.34
C ILE A 277 8.70 -14.56 4.38
N LEU A 278 7.85 -13.56 4.66
CA LEU A 278 8.14 -12.45 5.54
C LEU A 278 7.12 -12.41 6.68
N GLN A 279 7.51 -12.85 7.87
CA GLN A 279 6.53 -13.05 8.94
C GLN A 279 7.00 -12.57 10.32
N ASN A 280 6.08 -12.10 11.15
CA ASN A 280 6.30 -11.71 12.54
C ASN A 280 7.38 -10.62 12.71
N ASN A 281 7.59 -9.76 11.72
CA ASN A 281 8.54 -8.66 11.86
C ASN A 281 7.84 -7.46 12.52
N ILE A 282 8.51 -6.82 13.47
CA ILE A 282 7.90 -5.72 14.23
C ILE A 282 7.66 -4.49 13.34
N GLY A 283 8.43 -4.32 12.30
CA GLY A 283 8.28 -3.24 11.32
C GLY A 283 7.46 -3.63 10.09
N ILE A 284 7.86 -3.07 8.96
CA ILE A 284 7.25 -3.29 7.64
C ILE A 284 7.92 -4.52 6.99
N ALA A 285 7.12 -5.39 6.38
CA ALA A 285 7.70 -6.54 5.69
C ALA A 285 8.53 -6.11 4.47
N ILE A 286 7.99 -5.24 3.58
CA ILE A 286 8.77 -4.67 2.46
C ILE A 286 8.55 -3.15 2.43
N LEU A 287 9.62 -2.38 2.59
CA LEU A 287 9.61 -0.93 2.49
C LEU A 287 10.45 -0.47 1.29
N ILE A 288 9.81 0.27 0.38
CA ILE A 288 10.48 0.97 -0.74
C ILE A 288 10.31 2.48 -0.52
N ASP A 289 11.41 3.18 -0.28
CA ASP A 289 11.39 4.60 0.08
C ASP A 289 12.35 5.45 -0.80
N LYS A 290 12.01 6.71 -0.99
CA LYS A 290 12.86 7.76 -1.61
C LYS A 290 13.51 7.38 -2.93
N ASN A 291 12.69 7.37 -3.99
CA ASN A 291 13.11 7.06 -5.35
C ASN A 291 13.57 5.59 -5.55
N GLY A 292 12.99 4.66 -4.80
CA GLY A 292 13.08 3.25 -5.12
C GLY A 292 12.14 2.95 -6.29
N ASN A 293 12.69 2.77 -7.49
CA ASN A 293 11.89 2.63 -8.70
C ASN A 293 12.18 1.32 -9.43
N ASN A 294 11.22 0.85 -10.22
CA ASN A 294 11.32 -0.39 -10.96
C ASN A 294 11.64 -1.59 -10.04
N VAL A 295 10.93 -1.66 -8.90
CA VAL A 295 11.01 -2.77 -7.96
C VAL A 295 9.83 -3.70 -8.19
N THR A 296 10.12 -4.99 -8.42
CA THR A 296 9.10 -6.04 -8.54
C THR A 296 8.98 -6.80 -7.22
N MET A 297 7.79 -6.80 -6.64
CA MET A 297 7.44 -7.55 -5.43
C MET A 297 6.38 -8.59 -5.82
N GLU A 298 6.79 -9.84 -6.00
CA GLU A 298 5.95 -10.86 -6.60
C GLU A 298 5.92 -12.17 -5.82
N ASN A 299 4.75 -12.81 -5.74
CA ASN A 299 4.55 -14.13 -5.10
C ASN A 299 5.03 -14.21 -3.65
N ASN A 300 5.20 -13.10 -2.93
CA ASN A 300 5.65 -13.15 -1.55
C ASN A 300 4.49 -13.51 -0.61
N ARG A 301 4.79 -14.30 0.42
CA ARG A 301 3.91 -14.54 1.57
C ARG A 301 4.29 -13.60 2.71
N ILE A 302 3.38 -12.71 3.07
CA ILE A 302 3.62 -11.64 4.04
C ILE A 302 2.58 -11.74 5.15
N GLU A 303 3.01 -12.12 6.36
CA GLU A 303 2.06 -12.42 7.43
C GLU A 303 2.50 -11.83 8.78
N SER A 304 1.54 -11.25 9.52
CA SER A 304 1.72 -10.83 10.92
C SER A 304 2.85 -9.81 11.13
N ASN A 305 3.00 -8.85 10.20
CA ASN A 305 3.91 -7.71 10.36
C ASN A 305 3.12 -6.45 10.76
N THR A 306 3.78 -5.42 11.29
CA THR A 306 3.10 -4.14 11.55
C THR A 306 2.50 -3.54 10.28
N MET A 307 3.16 -3.74 9.13
CA MET A 307 2.64 -3.40 7.81
C MET A 307 3.18 -4.41 6.78
N GLY A 308 2.35 -4.77 5.80
CA GLY A 308 2.78 -5.67 4.73
C GLY A 308 3.78 -4.99 3.80
N ILE A 309 3.31 -4.22 2.83
CA ILE A 309 4.16 -3.52 1.85
C ILE A 309 3.93 -2.01 1.95
N MET A 310 5.01 -1.23 1.97
CA MET A 310 4.95 0.22 1.89
C MET A 310 5.79 0.74 0.72
N ILE A 311 5.19 1.58 -0.12
CA ILE A 311 5.87 2.40 -1.13
C ILE A 311 5.76 3.86 -0.71
N SER A 312 6.89 4.54 -0.54
CA SER A 312 6.96 5.94 -0.14
C SER A 312 7.87 6.72 -1.08
N GLU A 313 7.37 7.84 -1.61
CA GLU A 313 8.11 8.74 -2.50
C GLU A 313 8.82 8.02 -3.68
N SER A 314 8.15 7.01 -4.26
CA SER A 314 8.72 6.07 -5.23
C SER A 314 7.71 5.74 -6.33
N LYS A 315 8.17 5.34 -7.52
CA LYS A 315 7.32 5.13 -8.69
C LYS A 315 7.71 3.91 -9.52
N ASP A 316 6.86 3.58 -10.49
CA ASP A 316 7.09 2.49 -11.45
C ASP A 316 7.34 1.12 -10.79
N ASN A 317 6.77 0.87 -9.60
CA ASN A 317 6.91 -0.39 -8.89
C ASN A 317 5.74 -1.33 -9.15
N ILE A 318 5.99 -2.63 -9.11
CA ILE A 318 5.00 -3.68 -9.32
C ILE A 318 4.85 -4.51 -8.04
N ILE A 319 3.61 -4.61 -7.54
CA ILE A 319 3.22 -5.48 -6.43
C ILE A 319 2.22 -6.50 -7.00
N SER A 320 2.64 -7.73 -7.23
CA SER A 320 1.79 -8.71 -7.90
C SER A 320 1.77 -10.08 -7.25
N ASN A 321 0.60 -10.74 -7.27
CA ASN A 321 0.42 -12.13 -6.83
C ASN A 321 0.87 -12.40 -5.38
N ASN A 322 0.98 -11.39 -4.51
CA ASN A 322 1.38 -11.59 -3.13
C ASN A 322 0.20 -12.05 -2.27
N MET A 323 0.49 -12.89 -1.29
CA MET A 323 -0.41 -13.29 -0.22
C MET A 323 -0.08 -12.47 1.04
N ILE A 324 -0.96 -11.55 1.43
CA ILE A 324 -0.73 -10.59 2.51
C ILE A 324 -1.81 -10.79 3.58
N ASP A 325 -1.46 -11.32 4.75
CA ASP A 325 -2.42 -11.70 5.78
C ASP A 325 -2.05 -11.16 7.16
N LYS A 326 -3.04 -10.76 7.96
CA LYS A 326 -2.90 -10.33 9.36
C LYS A 326 -1.86 -9.22 9.59
N ASN A 327 -1.69 -8.30 8.66
CA ASN A 327 -0.80 -7.14 8.84
C ASN A 327 -1.60 -5.92 9.32
N GLY A 328 -0.93 -4.89 9.85
CA GLY A 328 -1.58 -3.65 10.24
C GLY A 328 -2.27 -2.98 9.04
N ASN A 329 -1.54 -2.60 8.01
CA ASN A 329 -2.05 -2.35 6.67
C ASN A 329 -1.51 -3.43 5.72
N GLY A 330 -2.32 -3.86 4.75
CA GLY A 330 -1.84 -4.79 3.73
C GLY A 330 -0.81 -4.11 2.82
N ILE A 331 -1.24 -3.13 2.03
CA ILE A 331 -0.37 -2.33 1.14
C ILE A 331 -0.61 -0.85 1.42
N PHE A 332 0.47 -0.07 1.54
CA PHE A 332 0.42 1.37 1.76
C PHE A 332 1.26 2.11 0.73
N ILE A 333 0.64 3.04 -0.01
CA ILE A 333 1.33 3.94 -0.95
C ILE A 333 1.20 5.38 -0.45
N LYS A 334 2.33 6.04 -0.25
CA LYS A 334 2.43 7.44 0.18
C LYS A 334 3.33 8.22 -0.77
N LYS A 335 2.79 9.27 -1.41
CA LYS A 335 3.52 10.04 -2.43
C LYS A 335 4.12 9.15 -3.54
N GLY A 336 3.44 8.02 -3.84
CA GLY A 336 3.87 7.04 -4.83
C GLY A 336 3.05 7.18 -6.10
N ASN A 337 3.72 7.23 -7.26
CA ASN A 337 3.06 7.42 -8.53
C ASN A 337 3.35 6.27 -9.50
N GLU A 338 2.44 6.03 -10.44
CA GLU A 338 2.66 5.09 -11.55
C GLU A 338 2.96 3.65 -11.09
N ASN A 339 2.59 3.29 -9.84
CA ASN A 339 2.77 1.94 -9.32
C ASN A 339 1.61 1.02 -9.72
N SER A 340 1.89 -0.26 -9.87
CA SER A 340 0.93 -1.30 -10.22
C SER A 340 0.73 -2.29 -9.09
N ILE A 341 -0.51 -2.43 -8.60
CA ILE A 341 -0.91 -3.40 -7.56
C ILE A 341 -1.87 -4.39 -8.22
N ILE A 342 -1.42 -5.61 -8.49
CA ILE A 342 -2.13 -6.52 -9.38
C ILE A 342 -2.25 -7.92 -8.77
N GLN A 343 -3.47 -8.48 -8.76
CA GLN A 343 -3.73 -9.89 -8.41
C GLN A 343 -3.23 -10.29 -7.01
N ASN A 344 -3.15 -9.36 -6.05
CA ASN A 344 -2.79 -9.71 -4.69
C ASN A 344 -4.01 -10.23 -3.91
N THR A 345 -3.79 -11.16 -3.00
CA THR A 345 -4.74 -11.59 -2.00
C THR A 345 -4.37 -10.94 -0.67
N ILE A 346 -5.24 -10.06 -0.18
CA ILE A 346 -5.02 -9.28 1.04
C ILE A 346 -6.14 -9.61 2.03
N SER A 347 -5.80 -10.10 3.21
CA SER A 347 -6.79 -10.50 4.19
C SER A 347 -6.47 -10.07 5.61
N ASN A 348 -7.52 -9.94 6.42
CA ASN A 348 -7.43 -9.74 7.87
C ASN A 348 -6.51 -8.56 8.26
N SER A 349 -6.55 -7.47 7.49
CA SER A 349 -5.77 -6.27 7.80
C SER A 349 -6.36 -5.55 9.02
N ASN A 350 -5.54 -5.27 10.04
CA ASN A 350 -5.98 -4.61 11.27
C ASN A 350 -6.40 -3.15 11.05
N ASN A 351 -6.11 -2.58 9.89
CA ASN A 351 -6.51 -1.24 9.49
C ASN A 351 -7.06 -1.24 8.06
N TYR A 352 -6.24 -1.05 7.05
CA TYR A 352 -6.62 -0.98 5.64
C TYR A 352 -6.06 -2.17 4.85
N GLY A 353 -6.85 -2.72 3.93
CA GLY A 353 -6.33 -3.66 2.94
C GLY A 353 -5.33 -2.97 2.02
N ILE A 354 -5.76 -1.92 1.31
CA ILE A 354 -4.90 -1.03 0.52
C ILE A 354 -5.15 0.41 0.96
N ASN A 355 -4.08 1.16 1.24
CA ASN A 355 -4.15 2.57 1.59
C ASN A 355 -3.32 3.41 0.61
N ILE A 356 -3.96 4.35 -0.10
CA ILE A 356 -3.31 5.26 -1.04
C ILE A 356 -3.48 6.68 -0.51
N TYR A 357 -2.38 7.36 -0.24
CA TYR A 357 -2.38 8.55 0.58
C TYR A 357 -1.42 9.62 0.06
N SER A 358 -1.76 10.91 0.26
CA SER A 358 -0.86 12.05 0.10
C SER A 358 -0.16 12.13 -1.26
N ASN A 359 -0.75 12.83 -2.22
CA ASN A 359 -0.16 13.06 -3.56
C ASN A 359 0.24 11.78 -4.33
N SER A 360 -0.52 10.69 -4.16
CA SER A 360 -0.28 9.43 -4.87
C SER A 360 -1.17 9.36 -6.10
N SER A 361 -0.58 9.34 -7.29
CA SER A 361 -1.32 9.50 -8.55
C SER A 361 -0.91 8.50 -9.62
N TRP A 362 -1.80 8.27 -10.58
CA TRP A 362 -1.57 7.41 -11.74
C TRP A 362 -1.29 5.94 -11.40
N ASN A 363 -1.59 5.51 -10.17
CA ASN A 363 -1.42 4.11 -9.78
C ASN A 363 -2.54 3.25 -10.38
N ARG A 364 -2.21 2.01 -10.72
CA ARG A 364 -3.14 0.99 -11.20
C ARG A 364 -3.34 -0.09 -10.14
N ILE A 365 -4.54 -0.25 -9.65
CA ILE A 365 -4.93 -1.25 -8.66
C ILE A 365 -5.93 -2.18 -9.32
N SER A 366 -5.52 -3.41 -9.68
CA SER A 366 -6.38 -4.29 -10.47
C SER A 366 -6.39 -5.74 -10.03
N ASN A 367 -7.58 -6.34 -10.10
CA ASN A 367 -7.82 -7.76 -9.83
C ASN A 367 -7.33 -8.23 -8.45
N ASN A 368 -7.28 -7.34 -7.45
CA ASN A 368 -6.92 -7.73 -6.09
C ASN A 368 -8.14 -8.27 -5.35
N ASN A 369 -7.92 -9.28 -4.50
CA ASN A 369 -8.92 -9.84 -3.62
C ASN A 369 -8.66 -9.39 -2.18
N ILE A 370 -9.52 -8.51 -1.64
CA ILE A 370 -9.32 -7.82 -0.36
C ILE A 370 -10.45 -8.22 0.58
N LYS A 371 -10.11 -8.86 1.72
CA LYS A 371 -11.10 -9.40 2.66
C LYS A 371 -10.84 -8.99 4.11
N ASN A 372 -11.92 -8.83 4.87
CA ASN A 372 -11.90 -8.73 6.33
C ASN A 372 -10.96 -7.61 6.85
N SER A 373 -10.91 -6.47 6.19
CA SER A 373 -10.17 -5.31 6.71
C SER A 373 -10.97 -4.58 7.78
N ILE A 374 -10.34 -4.22 8.91
CA ILE A 374 -11.08 -3.64 10.05
C ILE A 374 -11.63 -2.24 9.72
N ASN A 375 -10.83 -1.33 9.17
CA ASN A 375 -11.30 0.03 8.87
C ASN A 375 -11.83 0.19 7.45
N SER A 376 -11.05 -0.16 6.43
CA SER A 376 -11.54 -0.16 5.06
C SER A 376 -10.79 -1.18 4.20
N GLY A 377 -11.49 -1.77 3.24
CA GLY A 377 -10.85 -2.61 2.23
C GLY A 377 -9.84 -1.79 1.44
N ILE A 378 -10.29 -0.69 0.81
CA ILE A 378 -9.41 0.30 0.17
C ILE A 378 -9.71 1.68 0.76
N ASN A 379 -8.68 2.40 1.19
CA ASN A 379 -8.74 3.81 1.58
C ASN A 379 -7.92 4.65 0.61
N ILE A 380 -8.52 5.71 0.09
CA ILE A 380 -7.85 6.68 -0.79
C ILE A 380 -8.11 8.05 -0.19
N ALA A 381 -7.06 8.73 0.23
CA ALA A 381 -7.22 9.96 0.98
C ALA A 381 -6.18 11.03 0.67
N GLU A 382 -6.53 12.26 1.04
CA GLU A 382 -5.77 13.50 0.94
C GLU A 382 -5.66 14.12 -0.46
N TYR A 383 -5.54 15.44 -0.45
CA TYR A 383 -5.38 16.27 -1.63
C TYR A 383 -4.19 15.84 -2.48
N GLY A 384 -4.33 15.93 -3.79
CA GLY A 384 -3.31 15.51 -4.76
C GLY A 384 -3.30 14.02 -5.06
N THR A 385 -4.11 13.21 -4.37
CA THR A 385 -4.30 11.80 -4.71
C THR A 385 -5.34 11.70 -5.83
N GLN A 386 -4.87 11.47 -7.06
CA GLN A 386 -5.71 11.61 -8.26
C GLN A 386 -5.30 10.68 -9.40
N ASN A 387 -6.19 10.56 -10.38
CA ASN A 387 -5.95 9.83 -11.64
C ASN A 387 -5.56 8.34 -11.43
N ASN A 388 -5.91 7.76 -10.28
CA ASN A 388 -5.69 6.34 -10.04
C ASN A 388 -6.81 5.51 -10.68
N LYS A 389 -6.48 4.28 -11.08
CA LYS A 389 -7.42 3.34 -11.70
C LYS A 389 -7.57 2.09 -10.85
N PHE A 390 -8.79 1.79 -10.45
CA PHE A 390 -9.19 0.61 -9.68
C PHE A 390 -10.06 -0.27 -10.58
N ILE A 391 -9.56 -1.45 -10.96
CA ILE A 391 -10.19 -2.26 -12.00
C ILE A 391 -10.34 -3.72 -11.53
N GLY A 392 -11.56 -4.24 -11.53
CA GLY A 392 -11.82 -5.66 -11.27
C GLY A 392 -11.44 -6.14 -9.87
N ASN A 393 -11.33 -5.25 -8.87
CA ASN A 393 -11.01 -5.65 -7.50
C ASN A 393 -12.25 -6.20 -6.79
N ILE A 394 -12.03 -7.18 -5.92
CA ILE A 394 -13.04 -7.73 -5.01
C ILE A 394 -12.73 -7.24 -3.60
N ILE A 395 -13.69 -6.57 -2.96
CA ILE A 395 -13.55 -5.98 -1.62
C ILE A 395 -14.73 -6.41 -0.78
N GLU A 396 -14.53 -7.32 0.16
CA GLU A 396 -15.63 -7.90 0.92
C GLU A 396 -15.30 -8.19 2.39
N GLY A 397 -16.36 -8.28 3.21
CA GLY A 397 -16.27 -8.74 4.60
C GLY A 397 -15.53 -7.79 5.54
N GLY A 398 -15.40 -6.50 5.20
CA GLY A 398 -14.78 -5.52 6.08
C GLY A 398 -15.70 -5.13 7.24
N LEU A 399 -15.13 -4.91 8.44
CA LEU A 399 -15.91 -4.51 9.63
C LEU A 399 -16.41 -3.07 9.59
N ASN A 400 -16.03 -2.29 8.59
CA ASN A 400 -16.43 -0.88 8.49
C ASN A 400 -16.77 -0.50 7.03
N ILE A 401 -15.82 0.00 6.26
CA ILE A 401 -16.04 0.53 4.91
C ILE A 401 -15.32 -0.32 3.87
N GLY A 402 -16.00 -0.70 2.79
CA GLY A 402 -15.35 -1.37 1.66
C GLY A 402 -14.37 -0.44 0.96
N LEU A 403 -14.88 0.63 0.35
CA LEU A 403 -14.09 1.63 -0.39
C LEU A 403 -14.32 3.03 0.19
N LYS A 404 -13.26 3.65 0.72
CA LYS A 404 -13.30 5.00 1.29
C LYS A 404 -12.53 5.99 0.43
N LEU A 405 -13.20 7.07 0.00
CA LEU A 405 -12.67 8.16 -0.81
C LEU A 405 -12.80 9.47 -0.03
N ASP A 406 -11.68 10.09 0.34
CA ASP A 406 -11.69 11.33 1.11
C ASP A 406 -10.76 12.38 0.49
N ARG A 407 -11.32 13.49 -0.01
CA ARG A 407 -10.58 14.61 -0.62
C ARG A 407 -9.72 14.20 -1.83
N ILE A 408 -10.28 13.43 -2.73
CA ILE A 408 -9.61 12.91 -3.94
C ILE A 408 -10.33 13.37 -5.21
N ILE A 409 -9.62 13.37 -6.33
CA ILE A 409 -10.16 13.82 -7.61
C ILE A 409 -9.79 12.91 -8.78
N ASN A 410 -10.69 12.82 -9.78
CA ASN A 410 -10.44 12.21 -11.09
C ASN A 410 -9.96 10.74 -11.05
N ASN A 411 -10.43 9.93 -10.09
CA ASN A 411 -10.11 8.50 -10.05
C ASN A 411 -11.21 7.68 -10.76
N ILE A 412 -10.83 6.53 -11.31
CA ILE A 412 -11.72 5.63 -12.03
C ILE A 412 -11.82 4.30 -11.26
N PHE A 413 -13.05 3.89 -10.98
CA PHE A 413 -13.41 2.62 -10.38
C PHE A 413 -14.22 1.83 -11.39
N ASP A 414 -13.64 0.76 -11.93
CA ASP A 414 -14.19 0.02 -13.06
C ASP A 414 -14.31 -1.46 -12.73
N SER A 415 -15.49 -2.04 -12.93
CA SER A 415 -15.72 -3.48 -12.77
C SER A 415 -15.35 -4.05 -11.40
N ASN A 416 -15.41 -3.23 -10.33
CA ASN A 416 -15.11 -3.69 -8.97
C ASN A 416 -16.33 -4.31 -8.31
N ILE A 417 -16.10 -5.30 -7.45
CA ILE A 417 -17.09 -5.87 -6.56
C ILE A 417 -16.79 -5.37 -5.15
N VAL A 418 -17.71 -4.60 -4.56
CA VAL A 418 -17.61 -4.12 -3.18
C VAL A 418 -18.86 -4.57 -2.44
N ASP A 419 -18.72 -5.52 -1.51
CA ASP A 419 -19.86 -6.24 -0.95
C ASP A 419 -19.64 -6.68 0.48
N LYS A 420 -20.73 -6.86 1.23
CA LYS A 420 -20.74 -7.42 2.60
C LYS A 420 -19.82 -6.69 3.58
N ASN A 421 -19.67 -5.38 3.45
CA ASN A 421 -18.98 -4.57 4.43
C ASN A 421 -19.98 -4.04 5.46
N ASP A 422 -19.65 -4.12 6.75
CA ASP A 422 -20.64 -3.96 7.84
C ASP A 422 -21.32 -2.59 7.86
N LYS A 423 -20.62 -1.51 7.55
CA LYS A 423 -21.22 -0.17 7.61
C LYS A 423 -21.55 0.41 6.25
N GLN A 424 -20.58 0.40 5.34
CA GLN A 424 -20.74 1.01 4.01
C GLN A 424 -19.85 0.31 3.00
N ASP A 425 -20.39 -0.01 1.83
CA ASP A 425 -19.56 -0.46 0.73
C ASP A 425 -18.78 0.70 0.12
N TYR A 426 -19.39 1.87 -0.02
CA TYR A 426 -18.73 3.08 -0.51
C TYR A 426 -18.95 4.27 0.42
N TYR A 427 -17.89 4.99 0.73
CA TYR A 427 -17.92 6.26 1.45
C TYR A 427 -17.13 7.31 0.67
N ILE A 428 -17.79 8.38 0.21
CA ILE A 428 -17.21 9.42 -0.64
C ILE A 428 -17.40 10.77 0.02
N LYS A 429 -16.28 11.43 0.37
CA LYS A 429 -16.29 12.71 1.06
C LYS A 429 -15.37 13.72 0.39
N ALA A 430 -15.83 14.95 0.20
CA ALA A 430 -15.09 16.08 -0.36
C ALA A 430 -14.30 15.72 -1.64
N SER A 431 -14.88 14.87 -2.51
CA SER A 431 -14.22 14.25 -3.65
C SER A 431 -14.94 14.57 -4.96
N SER A 432 -14.23 14.84 -6.03
CA SER A 432 -14.82 15.27 -7.29
C SER A 432 -14.19 14.62 -8.53
N GLY A 433 -14.94 14.60 -9.63
CA GLY A 433 -14.48 14.04 -10.90
C GLY A 433 -14.23 12.53 -10.90
N ASN A 434 -14.65 11.82 -9.85
CA ASN A 434 -14.49 10.39 -9.76
C ASN A 434 -15.59 9.67 -10.55
N VAL A 435 -15.24 8.54 -11.18
CA VAL A 435 -16.14 7.73 -12.00
C VAL A 435 -16.18 6.31 -11.44
N VAL A 436 -17.38 5.83 -11.13
CA VAL A 436 -17.65 4.40 -10.84
C VAL A 436 -18.43 3.82 -12.01
N ARG A 437 -17.93 2.78 -12.62
CA ARG A 437 -18.60 2.13 -13.76
C ARG A 437 -18.49 0.62 -13.71
N ASP A 438 -19.43 -0.04 -14.34
CA ASP A 438 -19.48 -1.51 -14.53
C ASP A 438 -19.21 -2.30 -13.23
N SER A 439 -19.46 -1.68 -12.05
CA SER A 439 -19.17 -2.26 -10.74
C SER A 439 -20.40 -2.95 -10.18
N LEU A 440 -20.18 -4.07 -9.48
CA LEU A 440 -21.24 -4.83 -8.83
C LEU A 440 -21.41 -4.39 -7.37
N PHE A 441 -22.66 -4.15 -6.97
CA PHE A 441 -23.06 -3.82 -5.61
C PHE A 441 -24.19 -4.77 -5.19
N ASN A 442 -24.03 -5.51 -4.15
CA ASN A 442 -25.07 -6.43 -3.68
C ASN A 442 -26.12 -5.75 -2.79
N ASN A 443 -27.19 -6.49 -2.46
CA ASN A 443 -28.42 -6.00 -1.80
C ASN A 443 -28.24 -5.28 -0.45
N THR A 444 -27.03 -5.24 0.09
CA THR A 444 -26.70 -4.57 1.37
C THR A 444 -25.85 -3.31 1.19
N SER A 445 -25.51 -2.95 -0.05
CA SER A 445 -24.61 -1.85 -0.34
C SER A 445 -25.10 -0.50 0.15
N ILE A 446 -24.32 0.14 0.99
CA ILE A 446 -24.58 1.51 1.45
C ILE A 446 -23.60 2.43 0.75
N LEU A 447 -24.13 3.33 -0.08
CA LEU A 447 -23.36 4.39 -0.72
C LEU A 447 -23.56 5.70 0.05
N PHE A 448 -22.51 6.24 0.61
CA PHE A 448 -22.49 7.56 1.20
C PHE A 448 -21.70 8.52 0.31
N VAL A 449 -22.33 9.62 -0.13
CA VAL A 449 -21.68 10.70 -0.86
C VAL A 449 -22.03 12.02 -0.18
N ASP A 450 -21.06 12.79 0.26
CA ASP A 450 -21.31 14.04 0.95
C ASP A 450 -21.71 15.19 0.00
N LYS A 451 -22.19 16.28 0.57
CA LYS A 451 -22.70 17.46 -0.19
C LYS A 451 -21.63 18.18 -1.04
N ASN A 452 -20.36 18.00 -0.73
CA ASN A 452 -19.24 18.65 -1.42
C ASN A 452 -18.58 17.72 -2.46
N SER A 453 -19.15 16.54 -2.67
CA SER A 453 -18.62 15.55 -3.61
C SER A 453 -19.46 15.49 -4.88
N ASN A 454 -18.83 15.16 -6.00
CA ASN A 454 -19.54 14.71 -7.17
C ASN A 454 -19.02 13.33 -7.61
N LEU A 455 -19.92 12.48 -8.04
CA LEU A 455 -19.64 11.13 -8.50
C LEU A 455 -20.38 10.88 -9.79
N LYS A 456 -19.68 10.42 -10.82
CA LYS A 456 -20.29 9.90 -12.03
C LYS A 456 -20.41 8.38 -11.91
N VAL A 457 -21.63 7.86 -11.98
CA VAL A 457 -21.90 6.41 -11.93
C VAL A 457 -22.37 5.97 -13.31
N ILE A 458 -21.72 4.97 -13.88
CA ILE A 458 -21.99 4.47 -15.23
C ILE A 458 -22.22 2.97 -15.17
N ASN A 459 -23.35 2.50 -15.76
CA ASN A 459 -23.57 1.09 -16.06
C ASN A 459 -23.25 0.14 -14.88
N THR A 460 -23.68 0.51 -13.69
CA THR A 460 -23.56 -0.36 -12.52
C THR A 460 -24.75 -1.28 -12.41
N ASP A 461 -24.51 -2.55 -12.12
CA ASP A 461 -25.57 -3.53 -11.98
C ASP A 461 -26.52 -3.18 -10.82
N ASN A 462 -27.72 -3.70 -10.85
CA ASN A 462 -28.95 -3.40 -10.11
C ASN A 462 -28.87 -3.09 -8.62
N SER A 463 -27.79 -3.33 -7.98
CA SER A 463 -27.70 -3.36 -6.52
C SER A 463 -27.26 -2.06 -5.88
N LEU A 464 -26.58 -1.20 -6.60
CA LEU A 464 -26.05 0.08 -6.06
C LEU A 464 -27.11 0.95 -5.40
N LEU A 465 -28.30 0.77 -5.83
CA LEU A 465 -29.41 1.64 -5.51
C LEU A 465 -30.60 0.87 -4.94
N SER A 466 -30.46 -0.43 -4.66
CA SER A 466 -31.55 -1.31 -4.21
C SER A 466 -31.62 -1.59 -2.72
N GLY A 467 -30.67 -1.15 -1.92
CA GLY A 467 -30.68 -1.34 -0.46
C GLY A 467 -31.62 -0.39 0.26
N ASN A 468 -32.35 -0.88 1.26
CA ASN A 468 -33.31 -0.11 2.07
C ASN A 468 -32.69 1.05 2.89
N ASN A 469 -31.40 1.33 2.74
CA ASN A 469 -30.65 2.29 3.56
C ASN A 469 -29.79 3.28 2.77
N VAL A 470 -30.02 3.52 1.48
CA VAL A 470 -29.35 4.63 0.77
C VAL A 470 -30.00 5.96 1.19
N THR A 471 -29.94 6.23 2.46
CA THR A 471 -30.53 7.45 3.04
C THR A 471 -29.77 8.72 2.73
N ASN A 472 -28.62 8.68 2.04
CA ASN A 472 -27.77 9.85 1.86
C ASN A 472 -27.16 10.07 0.45
N MET A 473 -27.68 9.47 -0.61
CA MET A 473 -27.41 9.98 -1.97
C MET A 473 -27.94 11.43 -2.16
N VAL A 474 -28.59 11.93 -1.18
CA VAL A 474 -29.56 13.04 -1.22
C VAL A 474 -28.92 14.43 -1.14
N ASN A 475 -27.63 14.56 -0.93
CA ASN A 475 -27.03 15.90 -0.80
C ASN A 475 -26.09 16.29 -1.95
N THR A 476 -26.17 15.63 -3.08
CA THR A 476 -25.23 15.87 -4.17
C THR A 476 -25.84 16.77 -5.23
N ILE A 477 -25.47 18.02 -5.19
CA ILE A 477 -25.91 19.03 -6.16
C ILE A 477 -25.40 18.75 -7.59
N ASN A 478 -24.37 17.89 -7.76
CA ASN A 478 -23.67 17.68 -9.03
C ASN A 478 -23.37 16.21 -9.37
N ASN A 479 -24.13 15.24 -8.90
CA ASN A 479 -23.93 13.84 -9.28
C ASN A 479 -24.62 13.50 -10.59
N THR A 480 -23.91 12.81 -11.45
CA THR A 480 -24.43 12.26 -12.71
C THR A 480 -24.42 10.74 -12.66
N VAL A 481 -25.54 10.12 -12.95
CA VAL A 481 -25.67 8.66 -13.10
C VAL A 481 -25.88 8.36 -14.57
N GLU A 482 -24.97 7.62 -15.19
CA GLU A 482 -25.10 7.14 -16.56
C GLU A 482 -25.69 5.73 -16.54
N ILE A 483 -26.84 5.56 -17.18
CA ILE A 483 -27.59 4.32 -17.19
C ILE A 483 -27.58 3.75 -18.62
N LYS A 484 -27.00 2.56 -18.80
CA LYS A 484 -27.01 1.83 -20.07
C LYS A 484 -28.02 0.70 -20.02
N PRO A 485 -28.59 0.29 -21.16
CA PRO A 485 -29.43 -0.90 -21.23
C PRO A 485 -28.54 -2.14 -21.02
N ILE A 486 -28.63 -2.75 -19.86
CA ILE A 486 -28.14 -4.11 -19.64
C ILE A 486 -29.35 -4.97 -19.29
N GLN A 487 -29.70 -5.92 -20.15
CA GLN A 487 -30.72 -6.95 -19.91
C GLN A 487 -31.82 -6.52 -18.92
N ASN A 488 -32.60 -5.52 -19.36
CA ASN A 488 -33.94 -5.19 -18.88
C ASN A 488 -34.20 -4.44 -17.57
N ILE A 489 -33.31 -4.17 -16.64
CA ILE A 489 -33.74 -3.43 -15.43
C ILE A 489 -32.58 -2.66 -14.77
N THR A 490 -32.62 -1.33 -14.80
CA THR A 490 -31.82 -0.52 -13.87
C THR A 490 -32.76 0.15 -12.86
N ARG A 491 -32.59 -0.18 -11.60
CA ARG A 491 -33.36 0.37 -10.48
C ARG A 491 -32.53 1.41 -9.73
N LEU A 492 -32.96 2.66 -9.71
CA LEU A 492 -32.50 3.68 -8.77
C LEU A 492 -33.41 3.65 -7.52
N THR A 493 -33.49 2.49 -6.86
CA THR A 493 -34.49 2.28 -5.77
C THR A 493 -34.30 3.18 -4.58
N SER A 494 -33.09 3.60 -4.30
CA SER A 494 -32.82 4.56 -3.21
C SER A 494 -33.34 5.98 -3.50
N LEU A 495 -33.53 6.30 -4.77
CA LEU A 495 -34.09 7.55 -5.21
C LEU A 495 -35.59 7.40 -5.54
N ASP A 496 -36.18 6.23 -5.27
CA ASP A 496 -37.52 5.91 -5.74
C ASP A 496 -37.67 6.14 -7.26
N MET A 497 -36.64 5.86 -8.04
CA MET A 497 -36.61 6.04 -9.48
C MET A 497 -36.11 4.78 -10.19
N GLN A 498 -36.75 4.40 -11.28
CA GLN A 498 -36.29 3.36 -12.19
C GLN A 498 -36.28 3.95 -13.60
N VAL A 499 -35.23 3.68 -14.36
CA VAL A 499 -35.04 4.21 -15.71
C VAL A 499 -34.70 3.06 -16.67
N PHE A 500 -35.41 2.97 -17.78
CA PHE A 500 -35.29 1.90 -18.76
C PHE A 500 -35.11 2.50 -20.16
N PRO A 501 -33.89 2.84 -20.57
CA PRO A 501 -33.63 3.23 -21.97
C PRO A 501 -33.74 2.02 -22.88
N ASN A 502 -34.27 2.22 -24.09
CA ASN A 502 -34.53 1.10 -25.04
C ASN A 502 -33.35 0.72 -25.93
N SER A 503 -32.35 1.56 -26.11
CA SER A 503 -31.24 1.30 -27.03
C SER A 503 -29.87 1.81 -26.62
N SER A 504 -29.78 2.98 -25.98
CA SER A 504 -28.52 3.61 -25.61
C SER A 504 -28.50 3.90 -24.13
N TYR A 505 -27.56 4.70 -23.67
CA TYR A 505 -27.47 5.09 -22.25
C TYR A 505 -28.14 6.44 -21.99
N VAL A 506 -28.48 6.69 -20.76
CA VAL A 506 -29.05 7.94 -20.27
C VAL A 506 -28.28 8.42 -19.06
N ASN A 507 -27.87 9.68 -19.05
CA ASN A 507 -27.25 10.30 -17.88
C ASN A 507 -28.30 11.00 -17.04
N ILE A 508 -28.43 10.65 -15.78
CA ILE A 508 -29.29 11.33 -14.80
C ILE A 508 -28.41 12.21 -13.89
N SER A 509 -28.74 13.48 -13.77
CA SER A 509 -28.00 14.44 -12.96
C SER A 509 -28.90 15.44 -12.26
N SER A 510 -28.33 16.24 -11.40
CA SER A 510 -29.01 17.37 -10.70
C SER A 510 -30.33 16.95 -10.04
N ILE A 511 -30.34 15.81 -9.36
CA ILE A 511 -31.50 15.32 -8.61
C ILE A 511 -31.69 16.24 -7.40
N ASN A 512 -32.93 16.68 -7.14
CA ASN A 512 -33.19 17.59 -6.03
C ASN A 512 -32.89 16.97 -4.66
N LYS A 513 -32.46 17.80 -3.73
CA LYS A 513 -31.90 17.40 -2.40
C LYS A 513 -32.75 16.41 -1.61
N ASP A 514 -34.05 16.52 -1.70
CA ASP A 514 -35.00 15.71 -0.94
C ASP A 514 -35.79 14.76 -1.84
N PHE A 515 -35.23 14.30 -2.96
CA PHE A 515 -35.95 13.53 -3.96
C PHE A 515 -36.69 12.31 -3.37
N SER A 516 -36.03 11.51 -2.55
CA SER A 516 -36.64 10.33 -1.91
C SER A 516 -37.57 10.66 -0.74
N LYS A 517 -37.38 11.83 -0.09
CA LYS A 517 -38.18 12.26 1.06
C LYS A 517 -39.35 13.18 0.70
N ASN A 518 -39.25 13.86 -0.43
CA ASN A 518 -40.27 14.80 -0.87
C ASN A 518 -41.31 14.09 -1.72
N ASN A 519 -42.48 13.84 -1.13
CA ASN A 519 -43.59 13.16 -1.78
C ASN A 519 -44.39 14.08 -2.70
N HIS A 520 -44.16 15.41 -2.70
CA HIS A 520 -44.92 16.38 -3.44
C HIS A 520 -44.20 17.02 -4.61
N TYR A 521 -42.86 16.97 -4.60
CA TYR A 521 -42.03 17.58 -5.63
C TYR A 521 -40.75 16.78 -5.89
N LYS A 522 -40.56 16.36 -7.14
CA LYS A 522 -39.36 15.67 -7.58
C LYS A 522 -38.83 16.35 -8.83
N LYS A 523 -37.48 16.53 -8.89
CA LYS A 523 -36.81 17.19 -9.99
C LYS A 523 -35.46 16.50 -10.30
N TRP A 524 -35.20 16.30 -11.58
CA TRP A 524 -33.92 15.75 -12.06
C TRP A 524 -33.62 16.24 -13.48
N ASN A 525 -32.35 16.17 -13.87
CA ASN A 525 -31.93 16.41 -15.25
C ASN A 525 -31.56 15.08 -15.90
N THR A 526 -31.89 14.96 -17.18
CA THR A 526 -31.52 13.80 -18.00
C THR A 526 -30.79 14.27 -19.24
N ILE A 527 -29.65 13.63 -19.55
CA ILE A 527 -28.88 13.87 -20.76
C ILE A 527 -29.01 12.63 -21.64
N PHE A 528 -29.50 12.82 -22.83
CA PHE A 528 -29.65 11.77 -23.85
C PHE A 528 -28.56 11.95 -24.90
N PRO A 529 -27.73 10.93 -25.19
CA PRO A 529 -26.67 11.04 -26.21
C PRO A 529 -27.23 11.02 -27.63
N GLU A 530 -28.44 10.48 -27.81
CA GLU A 530 -29.14 10.36 -29.07
C GLU A 530 -30.66 10.33 -28.84
N THR A 531 -31.46 10.36 -29.87
CA THR A 531 -32.91 10.23 -29.75
C THR A 531 -33.29 8.80 -29.38
N ILE A 532 -33.76 8.61 -28.15
CA ILE A 532 -34.14 7.28 -27.63
C ILE A 532 -35.45 7.36 -26.86
N GLN A 533 -36.18 6.27 -26.84
CA GLN A 533 -37.31 6.12 -25.95
C GLN A 533 -36.86 5.61 -24.59
N THR A 534 -37.23 6.29 -23.52
CA THR A 534 -36.88 5.89 -22.16
C THR A 534 -38.14 5.81 -21.31
N LYS A 535 -38.29 4.70 -20.59
CA LYS A 535 -39.34 4.54 -19.59
C LYS A 535 -38.82 4.96 -18.23
N PHE A 536 -39.56 5.83 -17.56
CA PHE A 536 -39.31 6.25 -16.18
C PHE A 536 -40.39 5.69 -15.26
N VAL A 537 -39.98 5.20 -14.10
CA VAL A 537 -40.87 4.83 -12.99
C VAL A 537 -40.43 5.63 -11.76
N ILE A 538 -41.25 6.52 -11.29
CA ILE A 538 -40.97 7.40 -10.15
C ILE A 538 -41.81 6.97 -8.98
N GLY A 539 -41.17 6.56 -7.90
CA GLY A 539 -41.81 6.10 -6.67
C GLY A 539 -41.79 7.11 -5.53
N GLY A 540 -42.18 6.64 -4.35
CA GLY A 540 -42.23 7.49 -3.13
C GLY A 540 -43.25 8.62 -3.23
N LEU A 541 -44.33 8.42 -3.96
CA LEU A 541 -45.39 9.39 -4.16
C LEU A 541 -46.61 9.05 -3.29
N VAL A 542 -47.51 9.99 -3.10
CA VAL A 542 -48.71 9.76 -2.29
C VAL A 542 -49.81 9.13 -3.14
N SER A 543 -50.26 7.94 -2.77
CA SER A 543 -51.35 7.25 -3.47
C SER A 543 -52.62 8.10 -3.51
N GLY A 544 -53.26 8.11 -4.67
CA GLY A 544 -54.50 8.89 -4.91
C GLY A 544 -54.27 10.36 -5.26
N ASN A 545 -53.05 10.89 -5.16
CA ASN A 545 -52.75 12.23 -5.63
C ASN A 545 -52.48 12.23 -7.15
N GLN A 546 -52.74 13.40 -7.74
CA GLN A 546 -52.35 13.70 -9.12
C GLN A 546 -51.07 14.54 -9.12
N TYR A 547 -50.23 14.33 -10.12
CA TYR A 547 -48.97 15.02 -10.31
C TYR A 547 -48.90 15.60 -11.73
N ILE A 548 -48.38 16.78 -11.83
CA ILE A 548 -48.06 17.42 -13.11
C ILE A 548 -46.63 17.05 -13.48
N LEU A 549 -46.46 16.37 -14.58
CA LEU A 549 -45.14 16.10 -15.18
C LEU A 549 -44.78 17.23 -16.14
N LYS A 550 -43.64 17.85 -15.93
CA LYS A 550 -43.10 18.94 -16.76
C LYS A 550 -41.71 18.54 -17.29
N THR A 551 -41.41 19.00 -18.50
CA THR A 551 -40.05 19.00 -19.04
C THR A 551 -39.68 20.40 -19.52
N ASN A 552 -38.44 20.84 -19.25
CA ASN A 552 -37.97 22.17 -19.65
C ASN A 552 -39.01 23.27 -19.42
N LYS A 553 -39.78 23.18 -18.30
CA LYS A 553 -40.90 24.05 -17.89
C LYS A 553 -42.20 23.88 -18.71
N THR A 554 -42.25 22.99 -19.67
CA THR A 554 -43.45 22.66 -20.44
C THR A 554 -44.20 21.51 -19.77
N ILE A 555 -45.50 21.62 -19.63
CA ILE A 555 -46.34 20.54 -19.09
C ILE A 555 -46.47 19.46 -20.13
N LEU A 556 -46.03 18.23 -19.77
CA LEU A 556 -46.18 17.04 -20.61
C LEU A 556 -47.53 16.37 -20.36
N ASP A 557 -47.82 16.08 -19.11
CA ASP A 557 -48.99 15.27 -18.77
C ASP A 557 -49.42 15.46 -17.29
N LEU A 558 -50.65 15.03 -16.98
CA LEU A 558 -51.18 14.91 -15.63
C LEU A 558 -51.24 13.44 -15.27
N GLN A 559 -50.40 13.03 -14.33
CA GLN A 559 -50.23 11.65 -13.93
C GLN A 559 -50.94 11.34 -12.60
N SER A 560 -51.66 10.22 -12.54
CA SER A 560 -52.28 9.72 -11.33
C SER A 560 -51.44 8.62 -10.69
N VAL A 561 -51.23 8.72 -9.38
CA VAL A 561 -50.46 7.72 -8.63
C VAL A 561 -51.31 6.49 -8.38
N GLY A 562 -50.82 5.32 -8.83
CA GLY A 562 -51.42 4.02 -8.59
C GLY A 562 -51.32 3.55 -7.14
N LYS A 563 -51.82 2.35 -6.88
CA LYS A 563 -51.76 1.71 -5.55
C LYS A 563 -50.31 1.44 -5.08
N ASP A 564 -49.38 1.35 -6.01
CA ASP A 564 -47.95 1.08 -5.73
C ASP A 564 -47.15 2.33 -5.41
N ASN A 565 -47.80 3.49 -5.24
CA ASN A 565 -47.19 4.78 -4.97
C ASN A 565 -46.20 5.23 -6.06
N ASN A 566 -46.42 4.79 -7.31
CA ASN A 566 -45.55 5.07 -8.46
C ASN A 566 -46.29 5.79 -9.57
N ILE A 567 -45.55 6.58 -10.34
CA ILE A 567 -45.93 7.07 -11.67
C ILE A 567 -45.01 6.44 -12.71
N THR A 568 -45.58 5.98 -13.82
CA THR A 568 -44.82 5.41 -14.95
C THR A 568 -45.13 6.19 -16.20
N PHE A 569 -44.11 6.67 -16.89
CA PHE A 569 -44.28 7.33 -18.19
C PHE A 569 -43.14 6.97 -19.15
N ASN A 570 -43.45 7.02 -20.45
CA ASN A 570 -42.47 6.86 -21.53
C ASN A 570 -42.18 8.24 -22.10
N TYR A 571 -40.92 8.51 -22.38
CA TYR A 571 -40.47 9.73 -23.00
C TYR A 571 -39.51 9.47 -24.13
N THR A 572 -39.77 10.08 -25.31
CA THR A 572 -38.85 10.08 -26.44
C THR A 572 -38.30 11.49 -26.58
N ASN A 573 -36.99 11.62 -26.47
CA ASN A 573 -36.32 12.91 -26.48
C ASN A 573 -36.17 13.44 -27.92
N ASP A 574 -36.26 14.72 -28.11
CA ASP A 574 -35.94 15.48 -29.32
C ASP A 574 -34.77 16.45 -29.11
N GLU A 575 -34.35 16.65 -27.89
CA GLU A 575 -33.17 17.43 -27.47
C GLU A 575 -32.18 16.55 -26.68
N LEU A 576 -30.99 17.04 -26.45
CA LEU A 576 -29.96 16.31 -25.71
C LEU A 576 -30.11 16.43 -24.18
N ILE A 577 -30.66 17.50 -23.68
CA ILE A 577 -30.75 17.78 -22.24
C ILE A 577 -32.16 18.16 -21.85
N TYR A 578 -32.69 17.44 -20.87
CA TYR A 578 -34.01 17.71 -20.31
C TYR A 578 -33.96 17.86 -18.80
N GLN A 579 -34.73 18.85 -18.28
CA GLN A 579 -35.05 18.97 -16.89
C GLN A 579 -36.47 18.45 -16.68
N PHE A 580 -36.62 17.39 -15.90
CA PHE A 580 -37.91 16.85 -15.51
C PHE A 580 -38.32 17.38 -14.13
N GLU A 581 -39.59 17.72 -14.00
CA GLU A 581 -40.20 18.11 -12.74
C GLU A 581 -41.53 17.37 -12.57
N LEU A 582 -41.76 16.82 -11.39
CA LEU A 582 -42.99 16.16 -11.01
C LEU A 582 -43.51 16.86 -9.75
N GLU A 583 -44.64 17.55 -9.87
CA GLU A 583 -45.24 18.40 -8.81
C GLU A 583 -46.65 17.92 -8.49
N ALA A 584 -46.93 17.64 -7.23
CA ALA A 584 -48.29 17.30 -6.80
C ALA A 584 -49.26 18.46 -7.05
N THR A 585 -50.35 18.16 -7.69
CA THR A 585 -51.46 19.14 -7.75
C THR A 585 -51.95 19.37 -6.32
N LYS A 586 -52.16 20.65 -5.96
CA LYS A 586 -52.80 20.95 -4.69
C LYS A 586 -54.12 20.21 -4.65
N THR A 587 -54.28 19.33 -3.70
CA THR A 587 -55.40 18.40 -3.56
C THR A 587 -56.76 19.10 -3.75
N PRO A 588 -57.75 18.39 -4.31
CA PRO A 588 -59.09 18.94 -4.58
C PRO A 588 -59.88 19.41 -3.33
N MET A 589 -59.29 19.38 -2.15
CA MET A 589 -59.92 19.88 -0.92
C MET A 589 -60.44 21.31 -1.07
N PHE A 590 -59.78 22.15 -1.86
CA PHE A 590 -60.25 23.50 -2.15
C PHE A 590 -61.40 23.53 -3.16
N ILE A 591 -61.38 22.62 -4.15
CA ILE A 591 -62.46 22.46 -5.13
C ILE A 591 -63.67 21.81 -4.48
N THR A 592 -63.50 20.79 -3.63
CA THR A 592 -64.59 20.19 -2.85
C THR A 592 -65.19 21.15 -1.84
N LEU A 593 -64.38 21.96 -1.15
CA LEU A 593 -64.86 23.04 -0.27
C LEU A 593 -65.58 24.15 -1.06
N LEU A 594 -65.08 24.50 -2.26
CA LEU A 594 -65.74 25.51 -3.13
C LEU A 594 -67.04 24.95 -3.68
N ILE A 595 -67.12 23.73 -4.11
CA ILE A 595 -68.35 23.05 -4.56
C ILE A 595 -69.30 22.89 -3.38
N LEU A 596 -68.84 22.50 -2.20
CA LEU A 596 -69.67 22.40 -1.02
C LEU A 596 -70.21 23.78 -0.59
N SER A 597 -69.39 24.83 -0.66
CA SER A 597 -69.84 26.23 -0.38
C SER A 597 -70.85 26.76 -1.41
N MET A 598 -70.63 26.41 -2.70
CA MET A 598 -71.63 26.77 -3.74
C MET A 598 -72.95 26.01 -3.56
N LEU A 599 -72.91 24.73 -3.17
CA LEU A 599 -74.12 23.97 -2.86
C LEU A 599 -74.86 24.50 -1.63
N ILE A 600 -74.14 24.93 -0.60
CA ILE A 600 -74.71 25.56 0.58
C ILE A 600 -75.35 26.92 0.21
N ILE A 601 -74.66 27.74 -0.58
CA ILE A 601 -75.22 29.03 -1.04
C ILE A 601 -76.44 28.77 -1.90
N ALA A 602 -76.42 27.82 -2.84
CA ALA A 602 -77.56 27.45 -3.66
C ALA A 602 -78.76 26.99 -2.82
N SER A 603 -78.55 26.19 -1.79
CA SER A 603 -79.60 25.71 -0.89
C SER A 603 -80.18 26.82 -0.05
N VAL A 604 -79.37 27.78 0.43
CA VAL A 604 -79.81 28.95 1.17
C VAL A 604 -80.62 29.86 0.27
N VAL A 605 -80.15 30.13 -0.94
CA VAL A 605 -80.88 30.93 -1.92
C VAL A 605 -82.23 30.28 -2.27
N THR A 606 -82.27 29.01 -2.49
CA THR A 606 -83.48 28.23 -2.78
C THR A 606 -84.47 28.32 -1.59
N PHE A 607 -83.95 28.16 -0.38
CA PHE A 607 -84.79 28.32 0.85
C PHE A 607 -85.37 29.69 0.98
N PHE A 608 -84.63 30.77 0.72
CA PHE A 608 -85.15 32.14 0.74
C PHE A 608 -86.16 32.39 -0.37
N LEU A 609 -85.96 31.84 -1.56
CA LEU A 609 -86.93 31.96 -2.67
C LEU A 609 -88.22 31.20 -2.38
N LEU A 610 -88.16 30.02 -1.77
CA LEU A 610 -89.30 29.22 -1.34
C LEU A 610 -90.03 29.95 -0.20
N ARG A 611 -89.34 30.56 0.74
CA ARG A 611 -89.93 31.36 1.83
C ARG A 611 -90.58 32.64 1.32
N ARG A 612 -90.00 33.28 0.30
CA ARG A 612 -90.54 34.43 -0.38
C ARG A 612 -91.85 34.07 -1.17
N ARG A 613 -91.85 32.89 -1.83
CA ARG A 613 -93.04 32.35 -2.53
C ARG A 613 -94.18 32.03 -1.54
N ARG A 614 -93.87 31.49 -0.37
CA ARG A 614 -94.85 31.24 0.69
C ARG A 614 -95.44 32.56 1.20
N ARG A 615 -94.62 33.56 1.49
CA ARG A 615 -95.13 34.89 1.91
C ARG A 615 -95.99 35.57 0.85
N ILE A 616 -95.64 35.45 -0.40
CA ILE A 616 -96.48 35.99 -1.51
C ILE A 616 -97.78 35.17 -1.61
N LYS A 617 -97.80 33.87 -1.39
CA LYS A 617 -99.06 33.08 -1.33
C LYS A 617 -99.89 33.42 -0.11
N GLU A 618 -99.30 33.62 1.02
CA GLU A 618 -100.00 34.02 2.26
C GLU A 618 -100.56 35.44 2.16
N ASN A 619 -99.89 36.40 1.54
CA ASN A 619 -100.37 37.73 1.28
C ASN A 619 -101.50 37.79 0.23
N ASN A 620 -101.43 36.87 -0.78
CA ASN A 620 -102.53 36.77 -1.78
C ASN A 620 -103.77 36.03 -1.24
N LEU A 621 -103.65 35.30 -0.12
CA LEU A 621 -104.77 34.66 0.61
C LEU A 621 -105.41 35.59 1.63
N LYS A 622 -104.74 36.69 2.03
CA LYS A 622 -105.32 37.70 2.93
C LYS A 622 -106.06 38.84 2.21
N ASN A 623 -105.91 38.90 0.89
CA ASN A 623 -106.57 39.93 0.06
C ASN A 623 -107.69 39.32 -0.84
N ARG A 624 -108.26 38.14 -0.43
CA ARG A 624 -109.48 37.56 -0.94
C ARG A 624 -110.52 37.52 0.16
#